data_6d81ef3cbb7cfd2d3fd2e5fb58557070
#
_entry.id   6d81ef3cbb7cfd2d3fd2e5fb58557070
#
_cell.length_a   1.000
_cell.length_b   1.000
_cell.length_c   1.000
_cell.angle_alpha   90.00
_cell.angle_beta   90.00
_cell.angle_gamma   90.00
#
_symmetry.space_group_name_H-M   'P 1'
#
loop_
_entity.id
_entity.type
_entity.pdbx_description
1 polymer ?
#
loop_
_entity_poly.entity_id
_entity_poly.type
_entity_poly.pdbx_seq_one_letter_code
_entity_poly.pdbx_strand_id
1 'polypeptide(L)'
;MNLQEIKNIATSEELIDRALRRASKVEEKVRNPDYRARLTAVRKIHSVADNLANPMISYVKAFPSFDSIHPFDREIIDLTVGVDMLKKSLGAIDWARKEILMISTKYVPRARARQSAETTMKIMSEAYTKMTNVVRQISKSFDFLISARSIFRNLPNVDTDSPIA
;
A
#
# COMPACT_ATOMS: atom_id res chain seq x y z
N MET A 1 2.09 -2.90 23.67
CA MET A 1 1.65 -2.37 22.38
C MET A 1 0.17 -2.05 22.41
N ASN A 2 -0.22 -0.91 21.88
CA ASN A 2 -1.61 -0.48 21.94
C ASN A 2 -2.32 -0.73 20.60
N LEU A 3 -3.09 -1.82 20.50
CA LEU A 3 -3.85 -2.17 19.33
C LEU A 3 -4.93 -1.13 18.97
N GLN A 4 -5.32 -0.29 19.93
CA GLN A 4 -6.32 0.77 19.72
C GLN A 4 -5.77 1.97 18.94
N GLU A 5 -4.46 2.11 18.83
CA GLU A 5 -3.80 3.27 18.19
C GLU A 5 -3.48 3.07 16.72
N ILE A 6 -3.91 1.97 16.13
CA ILE A 6 -3.69 1.72 14.71
C ILE A 6 -4.44 2.77 13.88
N LYS A 7 -3.70 3.48 13.02
CA LYS A 7 -4.27 4.54 12.17
C LYS A 7 -5.21 3.96 11.11
N ASN A 8 -6.01 4.84 10.51
CA ASN A 8 -6.93 4.47 9.44
C ASN A 8 -6.25 3.72 8.31
N ILE A 9 -6.92 2.68 7.83
CA ILE A 9 -6.49 1.88 6.68
C ILE A 9 -7.50 2.14 5.57
N ALA A 10 -7.01 2.55 4.40
CA ALA A 10 -7.85 2.80 3.23
C ALA A 10 -8.27 1.48 2.57
N THR A 11 -9.41 1.50 1.87
CA THR A 11 -9.76 0.40 0.97
C THR A 11 -8.83 0.41 -0.25
N SER A 12 -8.80 -0.69 -0.99
CA SER A 12 -8.01 -0.77 -2.22
C SER A 12 -8.38 0.34 -3.20
N GLU A 13 -9.68 0.59 -3.43
CA GLU A 13 -10.13 1.62 -4.37
C GLU A 13 -9.82 3.04 -3.90
N GLU A 14 -9.96 3.32 -2.61
CA GLU A 14 -9.56 4.62 -2.06
C GLU A 14 -8.06 4.88 -2.24
N LEU A 15 -7.24 3.85 -2.03
CA LEU A 15 -5.79 3.94 -2.19
C LEU A 15 -5.41 4.21 -3.64
N ILE A 16 -6.04 3.49 -4.58
CA ILE A 16 -5.85 3.67 -6.02
C ILE A 16 -6.26 5.08 -6.45
N ASP A 17 -7.45 5.53 -6.07
CA ASP A 17 -7.94 6.86 -6.42
C ASP A 17 -6.99 7.96 -5.94
N ARG A 18 -6.51 7.83 -4.71
CA ARG A 18 -5.57 8.80 -4.14
C ARG A 18 -4.25 8.84 -4.89
N ALA A 19 -3.72 7.66 -5.24
CA ALA A 19 -2.45 7.56 -5.96
C ALA A 19 -2.56 8.16 -7.37
N LEU A 20 -3.63 7.83 -8.09
CA LEU A 20 -3.87 8.34 -9.44
C LEU A 20 -4.11 9.87 -9.44
N ARG A 21 -4.84 10.37 -8.44
CA ARG A 21 -5.10 11.80 -8.30
C ARG A 21 -3.82 12.58 -8.06
N ARG A 22 -2.93 12.08 -7.21
CA ARG A 22 -1.64 12.73 -6.94
C ARG A 22 -0.75 12.71 -8.18
N ALA A 23 -0.71 11.59 -8.90
CA ALA A 23 0.06 11.48 -10.14
C ALA A 23 -0.46 12.42 -11.22
N SER A 24 -1.77 12.67 -11.30
CA SER A 24 -2.35 13.55 -12.31
C SER A 24 -1.85 14.99 -12.21
N LYS A 25 -1.35 15.40 -11.05
CA LYS A 25 -0.83 16.75 -10.79
C LYS A 25 0.64 16.91 -11.20
N VAL A 26 1.32 15.82 -11.52
CA VAL A 26 2.73 15.85 -11.94
C VAL A 26 2.82 16.36 -13.37
N GLU A 27 3.64 17.40 -13.58
CA GLU A 27 3.79 18.03 -14.87
C GLU A 27 5.25 18.48 -15.06
N GLU A 28 5.80 18.23 -16.27
CA GLU A 28 7.13 18.70 -16.66
C GLU A 28 7.02 19.85 -17.67
N LYS A 29 7.87 20.85 -17.50
CA LYS A 29 7.85 22.07 -18.32
C LYS A 29 9.01 22.09 -19.30
N VAL A 30 9.08 21.12 -20.19
CA VAL A 30 10.12 21.00 -21.21
C VAL A 30 9.47 21.27 -22.58
N ARG A 31 10.18 21.99 -23.47
CA ARG A 31 9.62 22.43 -24.76
C ARG A 31 9.34 21.27 -25.73
N ASN A 32 10.27 20.32 -25.84
CA ASN A 32 10.12 19.19 -26.78
C ASN A 32 9.00 18.27 -26.27
N PRO A 33 7.93 18.06 -27.07
CA PRO A 33 6.77 17.25 -26.62
C PRO A 33 7.13 15.80 -26.28
N ASP A 34 7.99 15.17 -27.05
CA ASP A 34 8.36 13.76 -26.81
C ASP A 34 9.23 13.63 -25.59
N TYR A 35 10.21 14.53 -25.41
CA TYR A 35 11.04 14.56 -24.22
C TYR A 35 10.24 14.88 -22.95
N ARG A 36 9.33 15.85 -23.05
CA ARG A 36 8.42 16.20 -21.96
C ARG A 36 7.56 14.99 -21.56
N ALA A 37 7.01 14.26 -22.53
CA ALA A 37 6.20 13.08 -22.27
C ALA A 37 6.99 12.00 -21.53
N ARG A 38 8.24 11.77 -21.92
CA ARG A 38 9.11 10.78 -21.25
C ARG A 38 9.39 11.14 -19.81
N LEU A 39 9.80 12.39 -19.55
CA LEU A 39 10.06 12.86 -18.18
C LEU A 39 8.79 12.81 -17.31
N THR A 40 7.67 13.26 -17.86
CA THR A 40 6.39 13.24 -17.16
C THR A 40 5.97 11.81 -16.84
N ALA A 41 6.05 10.89 -17.81
CA ALA A 41 5.68 9.49 -17.61
C ALA A 41 6.52 8.82 -16.52
N VAL A 42 7.84 9.03 -16.53
CA VAL A 42 8.73 8.48 -15.50
C VAL A 42 8.34 8.98 -14.12
N ARG A 43 8.10 10.28 -13.96
CA ARG A 43 7.70 10.86 -12.68
C ARG A 43 6.32 10.39 -12.23
N LYS A 44 5.37 10.23 -13.15
CA LYS A 44 4.03 9.72 -12.85
C LYS A 44 4.05 8.26 -12.44
N ILE A 45 4.86 7.43 -13.10
CA ILE A 45 5.02 6.02 -12.70
C ILE A 45 5.58 5.94 -11.28
N HIS A 46 6.63 6.69 -10.99
CA HIS A 46 7.19 6.76 -9.64
C HIS A 46 6.16 7.26 -8.61
N SER A 47 5.39 8.29 -8.97
CA SER A 47 4.36 8.84 -8.09
C SER A 47 3.29 7.81 -7.73
N VAL A 48 2.77 7.09 -8.73
CA VAL A 48 1.76 6.04 -8.46
C VAL A 48 2.37 4.94 -7.60
N ALA A 49 3.56 4.45 -7.94
CA ALA A 49 4.22 3.40 -7.18
C ALA A 49 4.42 3.80 -5.70
N ASP A 50 4.93 5.01 -5.46
CA ASP A 50 5.20 5.48 -4.10
C ASP A 50 3.91 5.73 -3.31
N ASN A 51 2.89 6.31 -3.95
CA ASN A 51 1.62 6.59 -3.29
C ASN A 51 0.78 5.33 -3.03
N LEU A 52 1.09 4.23 -3.70
CA LEU A 52 0.53 2.91 -3.37
C LEU A 52 1.39 2.20 -2.32
N ALA A 53 2.69 2.12 -2.53
CA ALA A 53 3.59 1.32 -1.69
C ALA A 53 3.82 1.91 -0.30
N ASN A 54 3.95 3.23 -0.17
CA ASN A 54 4.24 3.87 1.11
C ASN A 54 3.12 3.66 2.14
N PRO A 55 1.84 3.86 1.82
CA PRO A 55 0.77 3.49 2.76
C PRO A 55 0.77 2.00 3.12
N MET A 56 1.04 1.12 2.15
CA MET A 56 1.06 -0.32 2.40
C MET A 56 2.11 -0.72 3.43
N ILE A 57 3.34 -0.18 3.33
CA ILE A 57 4.36 -0.48 4.33
C ILE A 57 3.98 0.08 5.70
N SER A 58 3.31 1.24 5.74
CA SER A 58 2.80 1.80 7.00
C SER A 58 1.77 0.88 7.63
N TYR A 59 0.87 0.29 6.84
CA TYR A 59 -0.14 -0.64 7.33
C TYR A 59 0.51 -1.90 7.90
N VAL A 60 1.49 -2.46 7.20
CA VAL A 60 2.21 -3.65 7.68
C VAL A 60 2.92 -3.38 9.00
N LYS A 61 3.57 -2.21 9.10
CA LYS A 61 4.31 -1.82 10.31
C LYS A 61 3.41 -1.43 11.49
N ALA A 62 2.15 -1.10 11.23
CA ALA A 62 1.20 -0.70 12.27
C ALA A 62 0.81 -1.86 13.19
N PHE A 63 0.92 -3.09 12.71
CA PHE A 63 0.60 -4.30 13.47
C PHE A 63 1.87 -4.88 14.11
N PRO A 64 1.74 -5.56 15.26
CA PRO A 64 2.91 -6.09 15.96
C PRO A 64 3.54 -7.29 15.24
N SER A 65 4.81 -7.55 15.56
CA SER A 65 5.41 -8.84 15.28
C SER A 65 4.78 -9.89 16.21
N PHE A 66 4.11 -10.89 15.64
CA PHE A 66 3.36 -11.88 16.43
C PHE A 66 4.26 -12.81 17.24
N ASP A 67 5.54 -12.89 16.89
CA ASP A 67 6.50 -13.72 17.62
C ASP A 67 7.04 -13.03 18.87
N SER A 68 6.88 -11.71 18.99
CA SER A 68 7.44 -10.91 20.07
C SER A 68 6.41 -10.19 20.94
N ILE A 69 5.11 -10.34 20.64
CA ILE A 69 4.05 -9.71 21.42
C ILE A 69 3.81 -10.46 22.73
N HIS A 70 3.24 -9.74 23.70
CA HIS A 70 2.81 -10.33 24.97
C HIS A 70 1.78 -11.44 24.70
N PRO A 71 1.87 -12.61 25.38
CA PRO A 71 0.93 -13.72 25.19
C PRO A 71 -0.55 -13.32 25.35
N PHE A 72 -0.84 -12.38 26.23
CA PHE A 72 -2.19 -11.87 26.44
C PHE A 72 -2.72 -11.17 25.18
N ASP A 73 -1.91 -10.31 24.56
CA ASP A 73 -2.28 -9.61 23.31
C ASP A 73 -2.47 -10.59 22.15
N ARG A 74 -1.59 -11.60 22.07
CA ARG A 74 -1.70 -12.65 21.06
C ARG A 74 -3.02 -13.43 21.22
N GLU A 75 -3.41 -13.74 22.45
CA GLU A 75 -4.67 -14.42 22.72
C GLU A 75 -5.88 -13.58 22.35
N ILE A 76 -5.84 -12.28 22.65
CA ILE A 76 -6.90 -11.34 22.25
C ILE A 76 -7.04 -11.31 20.72
N ILE A 77 -5.94 -11.22 20.00
CA ILE A 77 -5.94 -11.23 18.54
C ILE A 77 -6.54 -12.55 18.02
N ASP A 78 -6.13 -13.67 18.60
CA ASP A 78 -6.60 -14.99 18.18
C ASP A 78 -8.09 -15.19 18.42
N LEU A 79 -8.59 -14.71 19.55
CA LEU A 79 -10.01 -14.81 19.91
C LEU A 79 -10.91 -13.86 19.11
N THR A 80 -10.38 -12.76 18.61
CA THR A 80 -11.17 -11.74 17.91
C THR A 80 -11.10 -11.87 16.39
N VAL A 81 -9.91 -11.81 15.80
CA VAL A 81 -9.74 -11.80 14.34
C VAL A 81 -8.98 -13.01 13.80
N GLY A 82 -8.20 -13.69 14.65
CA GLY A 82 -7.35 -14.81 14.27
C GLY A 82 -5.96 -14.36 13.81
N VAL A 83 -4.94 -14.90 14.48
CA VAL A 83 -3.53 -14.57 14.18
C VAL A 83 -3.16 -14.98 12.76
N ASP A 84 -3.57 -16.18 12.32
CA ASP A 84 -3.20 -16.70 11.00
C ASP A 84 -3.80 -15.86 9.87
N MET A 85 -5.06 -15.46 9.97
CA MET A 85 -5.71 -14.61 8.97
C MET A 85 -5.08 -13.22 8.94
N LEU A 86 -4.71 -12.70 10.10
CA LEU A 86 -4.05 -11.39 10.19
C LEU A 86 -2.66 -11.46 9.53
N LYS A 87 -1.87 -12.48 9.84
CA LYS A 87 -0.56 -12.71 9.19
C LYS A 87 -0.69 -12.85 7.67
N LYS A 88 -1.68 -13.60 7.21
CA LYS A 88 -1.94 -13.81 5.78
C LYS A 88 -2.27 -12.49 5.07
N SER A 89 -3.12 -11.68 5.68
CA SER A 89 -3.52 -10.40 5.12
C SER A 89 -2.35 -9.41 5.06
N LEU A 90 -1.57 -9.34 6.13
CA LEU A 90 -0.37 -8.50 6.16
C LEU A 90 0.68 -8.96 5.15
N GLY A 91 0.86 -10.27 5.01
CA GLY A 91 1.75 -10.84 4.01
C GLY A 91 1.34 -10.53 2.59
N ALA A 92 0.03 -10.55 2.30
CA ALA A 92 -0.51 -10.19 0.98
C ALA A 92 -0.22 -8.73 0.64
N ILE A 93 -0.40 -7.82 1.60
CA ILE A 93 -0.11 -6.39 1.41
C ILE A 93 1.39 -6.16 1.21
N ASP A 94 2.24 -6.81 1.98
CA ASP A 94 3.68 -6.70 1.80
C ASP A 94 4.14 -7.25 0.45
N TRP A 95 3.57 -8.37 0.02
CA TRP A 95 3.81 -8.92 -1.31
C TRP A 95 3.41 -7.92 -2.41
N ALA A 96 2.22 -7.36 -2.32
CA ALA A 96 1.71 -6.40 -3.30
C ALA A 96 2.60 -5.14 -3.37
N ARG A 97 3.05 -4.66 -2.23
CA ARG A 97 3.99 -3.53 -2.17
C ARG A 97 5.26 -3.81 -2.97
N LYS A 98 5.84 -4.99 -2.77
CA LYS A 98 7.06 -5.40 -3.49
C LYS A 98 6.80 -5.54 -4.99
N GLU A 99 5.65 -6.11 -5.37
CA GLU A 99 5.25 -6.25 -6.78
C GLU A 99 5.10 -4.88 -7.46
N ILE A 100 4.49 -3.92 -6.79
CA ILE A 100 4.31 -2.55 -7.31
C ILE A 100 5.67 -1.91 -7.57
N LEU A 101 6.61 -2.03 -6.63
CA LEU A 101 7.96 -1.50 -6.80
C LEU A 101 8.72 -2.18 -7.93
N MET A 102 8.54 -3.49 -8.12
CA MET A 102 9.10 -4.23 -9.26
C MET A 102 8.54 -3.74 -10.59
N ILE A 103 7.23 -3.51 -10.67
CA ILE A 103 6.58 -2.97 -11.87
C ILE A 103 7.16 -1.60 -12.20
N SER A 104 7.29 -0.72 -11.22
CA SER A 104 7.91 0.59 -11.41
C SER A 104 9.34 0.46 -11.96
N THR A 105 10.15 -0.38 -11.35
CA THR A 105 11.53 -0.62 -11.77
C THR A 105 11.61 -1.14 -13.21
N LYS A 106 10.65 -1.96 -13.61
CA LYS A 106 10.59 -2.52 -14.98
C LYS A 106 10.13 -1.49 -16.01
N TYR A 107 9.14 -0.68 -15.67
CA TYR A 107 8.50 0.24 -16.63
C TYR A 107 9.18 1.59 -16.77
N VAL A 108 9.88 2.07 -15.74
CA VAL A 108 10.57 3.37 -15.79
C VAL A 108 11.62 3.43 -16.93
N PRO A 109 12.50 2.44 -17.11
CA PRO A 109 13.44 2.46 -18.25
C PRO A 109 12.73 2.45 -19.61
N ARG A 110 11.61 1.71 -19.71
CA ARG A 110 10.81 1.66 -20.95
C ARG A 110 10.17 3.02 -21.27
N ALA A 111 9.68 3.72 -20.27
CA ALA A 111 9.10 5.05 -20.43
C ALA A 111 10.16 6.11 -20.74
N ARG A 112 11.38 5.91 -20.22
CA ARG A 112 12.51 6.83 -20.44
C ARG A 112 13.14 6.67 -21.82
N ALA A 113 12.95 5.55 -22.49
CA ALA A 113 13.55 5.27 -23.77
C ALA A 113 13.11 6.28 -24.84
N ARG A 114 14.01 6.57 -25.79
CA ARG A 114 13.74 7.52 -26.86
C ARG A 114 12.65 6.99 -27.81
N GLN A 115 11.49 7.66 -27.80
CA GLN A 115 10.30 7.26 -28.54
C GLN A 115 9.31 8.42 -28.59
N SER A 116 8.23 8.26 -29.34
CA SER A 116 7.19 9.28 -29.44
C SER A 116 6.42 9.45 -28.12
N ALA A 117 5.79 10.60 -27.94
CA ALA A 117 4.89 10.86 -26.80
C ALA A 117 3.76 9.83 -26.74
N GLU A 118 3.20 9.44 -27.89
CA GLU A 118 2.12 8.45 -27.94
C GLU A 118 2.56 7.09 -27.40
N THR A 119 3.72 6.59 -27.81
CA THR A 119 4.28 5.33 -27.32
C THR A 119 4.57 5.41 -25.83
N THR A 120 5.14 6.51 -25.36
CA THR A 120 5.42 6.76 -23.94
C THR A 120 4.15 6.70 -23.10
N MET A 121 3.07 7.33 -23.57
CA MET A 121 1.79 7.33 -22.85
C MET A 121 1.18 5.93 -22.76
N LYS A 122 1.33 5.10 -23.80
CA LYS A 122 0.88 3.71 -23.75
C LYS A 122 1.64 2.90 -22.71
N ILE A 123 2.96 3.09 -22.62
CA ILE A 123 3.80 2.42 -21.62
C ILE A 123 3.38 2.85 -20.21
N MET A 124 3.16 4.14 -20.00
CA MET A 124 2.70 4.67 -18.72
C MET A 124 1.34 4.07 -18.31
N SER A 125 0.38 4.03 -19.24
CA SER A 125 -0.94 3.45 -18.99
C SER A 125 -0.86 1.97 -18.65
N GLU A 126 0.01 1.23 -19.32
CA GLU A 126 0.24 -0.19 -19.02
C GLU A 126 0.81 -0.38 -17.60
N ALA A 127 1.77 0.46 -17.22
CA ALA A 127 2.33 0.44 -15.86
C ALA A 127 1.24 0.71 -14.81
N TYR A 128 0.40 1.72 -15.05
CA TYR A 128 -0.73 2.05 -14.17
C TYR A 128 -1.67 0.87 -14.00
N THR A 129 -2.06 0.25 -15.12
CA THR A 129 -2.97 -0.90 -15.10
C THR A 129 -2.40 -2.05 -14.29
N LYS A 130 -1.12 -2.36 -14.48
CA LYS A 130 -0.47 -3.46 -13.75
C LYS A 130 -0.37 -3.16 -12.26
N MET A 131 0.01 -1.95 -11.86
CA MET A 131 0.11 -1.58 -10.46
C MET A 131 -1.25 -1.57 -9.75
N THR A 132 -2.27 -1.01 -10.39
CA THR A 132 -3.62 -0.97 -9.81
C THR A 132 -4.26 -2.35 -9.74
N ASN A 133 -3.99 -3.22 -10.71
CA ASN A 133 -4.48 -4.59 -10.69
C ASN A 133 -3.88 -5.39 -9.53
N VAL A 134 -2.61 -5.18 -9.18
CA VAL A 134 -2.00 -5.81 -8.00
C VAL A 134 -2.76 -5.42 -6.73
N VAL A 135 -3.08 -4.13 -6.57
CA VAL A 135 -3.84 -3.63 -5.42
C VAL A 135 -5.23 -4.26 -5.36
N ARG A 136 -5.94 -4.30 -6.50
CA ARG A 136 -7.28 -4.90 -6.57
C ARG A 136 -7.28 -6.39 -6.28
N GLN A 137 -6.23 -7.08 -6.68
CA GLN A 137 -6.08 -8.52 -6.43
C GLN A 137 -6.11 -8.86 -4.94
N ILE A 138 -5.64 -7.95 -4.09
CA ILE A 138 -5.60 -8.15 -2.64
C ILE A 138 -6.62 -7.28 -1.90
N SER A 139 -7.69 -6.87 -2.56
CA SER A 139 -8.73 -5.99 -1.96
C SER A 139 -9.31 -6.57 -0.67
N LYS A 140 -9.49 -7.89 -0.60
CA LYS A 140 -10.01 -8.56 0.60
C LYS A 140 -9.08 -8.44 1.79
N SER A 141 -7.77 -8.37 1.55
CA SER A 141 -6.79 -8.18 2.63
C SER A 141 -6.92 -6.79 3.26
N PHE A 142 -7.14 -5.76 2.44
CA PHE A 142 -7.45 -4.42 2.97
C PHE A 142 -8.72 -4.42 3.80
N ASP A 143 -9.79 -5.02 3.28
CA ASP A 143 -11.08 -5.10 3.97
C ASP A 143 -10.93 -5.84 5.32
N PHE A 144 -10.15 -6.91 5.34
CA PHE A 144 -9.88 -7.65 6.57
C PHE A 144 -9.15 -6.77 7.60
N LEU A 145 -8.12 -6.03 7.19
CA LEU A 145 -7.38 -5.16 8.11
C LEU A 145 -8.24 -4.00 8.63
N ILE A 146 -9.14 -3.46 7.79
CA ILE A 146 -10.09 -2.43 8.21
C ILE A 146 -11.01 -2.98 9.32
N SER A 147 -11.54 -4.18 9.12
CA SER A 147 -12.38 -4.86 10.12
C SER A 147 -11.60 -5.17 11.39
N ALA A 148 -10.39 -5.68 11.26
CA ALA A 148 -9.54 -5.98 12.41
C ALA A 148 -9.24 -4.73 13.23
N ARG A 149 -8.90 -3.63 12.56
CA ARG A 149 -8.67 -2.35 13.21
C ARG A 149 -9.90 -1.88 13.98
N SER A 150 -11.07 -1.99 13.38
CA SER A 150 -12.32 -1.61 14.03
C SER A 150 -12.57 -2.42 15.31
N ILE A 151 -12.32 -3.73 15.25
CA ILE A 151 -12.45 -4.61 16.41
C ILE A 151 -11.46 -4.19 17.51
N PHE A 152 -10.20 -3.96 17.16
CA PHE A 152 -9.17 -3.58 18.14
C PHE A 152 -9.46 -2.23 18.80
N ARG A 153 -10.02 -1.28 18.08
CA ARG A 153 -10.38 0.03 18.64
C ARG A 153 -11.48 -0.05 19.69
N ASN A 154 -12.33 -1.04 19.62
CA ASN A 154 -13.44 -1.24 20.53
C ASN A 154 -13.08 -2.16 21.71
N LEU A 155 -11.85 -2.68 21.76
CA LEU A 155 -11.40 -3.48 22.88
C LEU A 155 -11.18 -2.60 24.12
N PRO A 156 -11.44 -3.16 25.34
CA PRO A 156 -11.09 -2.46 26.57
C PRO A 156 -9.58 -2.18 26.62
N ASN A 157 -9.22 -1.01 27.14
CA ASN A 157 -7.81 -0.68 27.35
C ASN A 157 -7.33 -1.45 28.59
N VAL A 158 -6.57 -2.51 28.36
CA VAL A 158 -5.96 -3.30 29.43
C VAL A 158 -4.47 -3.01 29.47
N ASP A 159 -4.00 -2.49 30.61
CA ASP A 159 -2.59 -2.27 30.85
C ASP A 159 -1.97 -3.58 31.36
N THR A 160 -1.28 -4.29 30.49
CA THR A 160 -0.63 -5.57 30.80
C THR A 160 0.65 -5.41 31.62
N ASP A 161 1.15 -4.18 31.73
CA ASP A 161 2.36 -3.86 32.50
C ASP A 161 2.03 -3.45 33.93
N SER A 162 0.75 -3.20 34.24
CA SER A 162 0.33 -2.85 35.60
C SER A 162 0.15 -4.10 36.46
N PRO A 163 0.58 -4.10 37.70
CA PRO A 163 0.29 -5.19 38.64
C PRO A 163 -1.22 -5.26 38.84
N ILE A 164 -1.78 -6.44 38.67
CA ILE A 164 -3.17 -6.70 39.00
C ILE A 164 -3.26 -6.83 40.51
N ALA A 165 -3.97 -5.93 41.08
CA ALA A 165 -4.22 -5.97 42.54
C ALA A 165 -5.23 -7.08 42.86
#